data_fa2e68f4372cf196f25c5534fbeacff5
#
_entry.id   fa2e68f4372cf196f25c5534fbeacff5
#
_cell.length_a   1.000
_cell.length_b   1.000
_cell.length_c   1.000
_cell.angle_alpha   90.00
_cell.angle_beta   90.00
_cell.angle_gamma   90.00
#
_symmetry.space_group_name_H-M   'P 1'
#
loop_
_entity.id
_entity.type
_entity.pdbx_description
1 polymer ?
#
loop_
_entity_poly.entity_id
_entity_poly.type
_entity_poly.pdbx_seq_one_letter_code
_entity_poly.pdbx_strand_id
1 'polypeptide(L)'
;CCRAIFALAAIIVFTGVSVWNAAAGVFNPESFTLENGLKVVIVHNRRAPVATMIVYYRVGAMDEPPGKSGLAHYFEHLMFKGTENMAPGEFSDTVARNGGRDNAFTSQDYTGYITSFAADRLDIILKLEADRMMGLRLTPDDIEPERRVVLEERLSRIDNKPGAQLSEQAAAAMYANHPYRIPIIGWEHEIKALTREDLLQFYKAWYTPNNAVIMISGDVETAHVRKLVERHFGHFQSRSLPTRPEWKEPPRSADRLITLSHSRVKQPSWTRRY
;
A
#
# COMPACT_ATOMS: atom_id res chain seq x y z
N CYS A 1 -18.09 81.34 32.51
CA CYS A 1 -16.99 80.50 32.09
C CYS A 1 -17.53 79.22 31.49
N CYS A 2 -17.64 79.22 30.15
CA CYS A 2 -18.08 78.07 29.42
C CYS A 2 -16.85 77.19 28.98
N ARG A 3 -16.82 75.96 29.39
CA ARG A 3 -15.87 74.94 28.82
C ARG A 3 -16.63 74.12 27.82
N ALA A 4 -16.25 74.29 26.56
CA ALA A 4 -16.68 73.42 25.48
C ALA A 4 -15.86 72.11 25.47
N ILE A 5 -16.51 70.98 25.56
CA ILE A 5 -15.91 69.66 25.44
C ILE A 5 -16.08 69.23 23.98
N PHE A 6 -14.95 69.16 23.24
CA PHE A 6 -14.90 68.56 21.93
C PHE A 6 -14.78 67.04 22.10
N ALA A 7 -15.81 66.33 21.69
CA ALA A 7 -15.79 64.89 21.57
C ALA A 7 -15.19 64.50 20.18
N LEU A 8 -14.02 63.91 20.17
CA LEU A 8 -13.40 63.37 18.98
C LEU A 8 -13.93 61.94 18.76
N ALA A 9 -14.80 61.78 17.78
CA ALA A 9 -15.25 60.43 17.36
C ALA A 9 -14.19 59.83 16.42
N ALA A 10 -13.46 58.84 16.90
CA ALA A 10 -12.55 58.05 16.09
C ALA A 10 -13.34 56.99 15.33
N ILE A 11 -13.50 57.17 14.01
CA ILE A 11 -14.07 56.16 13.11
C ILE A 11 -12.96 55.14 12.85
N ILE A 12 -13.09 53.96 13.45
CA ILE A 12 -12.26 52.80 13.13
C ILE A 12 -12.87 52.14 11.88
N VAL A 13 -12.25 52.41 10.74
CA VAL A 13 -12.54 51.68 9.49
C VAL A 13 -11.92 50.27 9.59
N PHE A 14 -12.72 49.28 9.91
CA PHE A 14 -12.32 47.87 9.78
C PHE A 14 -12.27 47.50 8.29
N THR A 15 -11.10 47.66 7.67
CA THR A 15 -10.84 47.02 6.38
C THR A 15 -10.75 45.51 6.60
N GLY A 16 -11.81 44.82 6.29
CA GLY A 16 -11.85 43.34 6.26
C GLY A 16 -10.83 42.84 5.23
N VAL A 17 -9.62 42.54 5.69
CA VAL A 17 -8.67 41.76 4.90
C VAL A 17 -9.23 40.34 4.81
N SER A 18 -9.90 40.04 3.70
CA SER A 18 -10.22 38.69 3.38
C SER A 18 -8.93 37.89 3.23
N VAL A 19 -8.56 37.17 4.29
CA VAL A 19 -7.47 36.18 4.24
C VAL A 19 -7.97 35.07 3.33
N TRP A 20 -7.66 35.18 2.04
CA TRP A 20 -7.75 34.05 1.17
C TRP A 20 -6.76 33.01 1.68
N ASN A 21 -7.26 31.95 2.31
CA ASN A 21 -6.49 30.75 2.53
C ASN A 21 -6.11 30.22 1.14
N ALA A 22 -5.01 30.71 0.59
CA ALA A 22 -4.31 30.01 -0.47
C ALA A 22 -3.77 28.74 0.18
N ALA A 23 -4.57 27.66 0.19
CA ALA A 23 -4.06 26.35 0.32
C ALA A 23 -3.18 26.14 -0.92
N ALA A 24 -1.91 26.50 -0.80
CA ALA A 24 -0.88 26.15 -1.76
C ALA A 24 -0.76 24.62 -1.66
N GLY A 25 -1.60 23.90 -2.38
CA GLY A 25 -1.38 22.50 -2.63
C GLY A 25 -0.05 22.40 -3.36
N VAL A 26 0.97 21.86 -2.67
CA VAL A 26 2.30 21.60 -3.27
C VAL A 26 2.15 20.76 -4.53
N PHE A 27 1.08 19.99 -4.62
CA PHE A 27 0.64 19.20 -5.76
C PHE A 27 -0.83 19.51 -6.03
N ASN A 28 -1.18 19.64 -7.32
CA ASN A 28 -2.57 19.77 -7.77
C ASN A 28 -2.96 18.45 -8.49
N PRO A 29 -3.35 17.38 -7.74
CA PRO A 29 -3.65 16.10 -8.34
C PRO A 29 -4.96 16.16 -9.11
N GLU A 30 -4.95 15.64 -10.32
CA GLU A 30 -6.15 15.33 -11.08
C GLU A 30 -6.59 13.90 -10.77
N SER A 31 -7.89 13.62 -10.83
CA SER A 31 -8.38 12.26 -10.62
C SER A 31 -9.66 11.98 -11.40
N PHE A 32 -9.83 10.71 -11.73
CA PHE A 32 -11.07 10.19 -12.31
C PHE A 32 -11.30 8.74 -11.83
N THR A 33 -12.52 8.27 -12.02
CA THR A 33 -12.89 6.89 -11.69
C THR A 33 -13.55 6.27 -12.92
N LEU A 34 -13.16 5.03 -13.27
CA LEU A 34 -13.82 4.27 -14.32
C LEU A 34 -15.16 3.72 -13.84
N GLU A 35 -16.02 3.28 -14.75
CA GLU A 35 -17.33 2.67 -14.44
C GLU A 35 -17.20 1.42 -13.54
N ASN A 36 -16.10 0.67 -13.68
CA ASN A 36 -15.81 -0.50 -12.84
C ASN A 36 -15.23 -0.14 -11.45
N GLY A 37 -15.20 1.14 -11.10
CA GLY A 37 -14.75 1.62 -9.78
C GLY A 37 -13.25 1.83 -9.62
N LEU A 38 -12.43 1.55 -10.65
CA LEU A 38 -10.98 1.82 -10.61
C LEU A 38 -10.75 3.33 -10.54
N LYS A 39 -10.12 3.78 -9.45
CA LYS A 39 -9.73 5.18 -9.27
C LYS A 39 -8.33 5.42 -9.82
N VAL A 40 -8.16 6.53 -10.54
CA VAL A 40 -6.87 6.99 -11.04
C VAL A 40 -6.58 8.39 -10.50
N VAL A 41 -5.35 8.59 -10.03
CA VAL A 41 -4.86 9.88 -9.52
C VAL A 41 -3.59 10.23 -10.28
N ILE A 42 -3.49 11.45 -10.76
CA ILE A 42 -2.38 11.93 -11.58
C ILE A 42 -1.77 13.15 -10.92
N VAL A 43 -0.45 13.14 -10.79
CA VAL A 43 0.34 14.28 -10.30
C VAL A 43 1.34 14.64 -11.41
N HIS A 44 1.12 15.77 -12.05
CA HIS A 44 1.99 16.23 -13.13
C HIS A 44 3.36 16.67 -12.61
N ASN A 45 4.42 16.14 -13.23
CA ASN A 45 5.79 16.54 -12.96
C ASN A 45 6.63 16.47 -14.25
N ARG A 46 6.73 17.59 -14.95
CA ARG A 46 7.39 17.68 -16.28
C ARG A 46 8.89 18.01 -16.22
N ARG A 47 9.56 17.79 -15.08
CA ARG A 47 10.99 18.10 -14.91
C ARG A 47 11.90 17.15 -15.70
N ALA A 48 11.44 15.94 -15.95
CA ALA A 48 12.14 14.92 -16.72
C ALA A 48 11.13 14.02 -17.43
N PRO A 49 11.47 13.41 -18.58
CA PRO A 49 10.57 12.55 -19.36
C PRO A 49 10.40 11.16 -18.71
N VAL A 50 10.05 11.12 -17.42
CA VAL A 50 9.86 9.90 -16.64
C VAL A 50 8.53 9.96 -15.90
N ALA A 51 8.02 8.78 -15.56
CA ALA A 51 6.87 8.64 -14.69
C ALA A 51 7.10 7.52 -13.67
N THR A 52 6.44 7.65 -12.53
CA THR A 52 6.30 6.58 -11.54
C THR A 52 4.83 6.29 -11.37
N MET A 53 4.48 5.03 -11.48
CA MET A 53 3.14 4.54 -11.22
C MET A 53 3.15 3.67 -9.98
N ILE A 54 2.12 3.79 -9.16
CA ILE A 54 1.85 2.88 -8.05
C ILE A 54 0.43 2.37 -8.21
N VAL A 55 0.27 1.05 -8.23
CA VAL A 55 -1.03 0.40 -8.11
C VAL A 55 -1.21 -0.01 -6.66
N TYR A 56 -2.09 0.68 -5.95
CA TYR A 56 -2.49 0.34 -4.59
C TYR A 56 -3.71 -0.56 -4.62
N TYR A 57 -3.64 -1.69 -3.92
CA TYR A 57 -4.81 -2.46 -3.53
C TYR A 57 -5.12 -2.17 -2.08
N ARG A 58 -6.40 -1.90 -1.78
CA ARG A 58 -6.87 -1.65 -0.41
C ARG A 58 -7.04 -2.97 0.31
N VAL A 59 -5.94 -3.68 0.51
CA VAL A 59 -5.84 -4.95 1.23
C VAL A 59 -4.43 -5.10 1.75
N GLY A 60 -4.30 -5.48 3.00
CA GLY A 60 -3.03 -5.71 3.67
C GLY A 60 -3.14 -6.80 4.72
N ALA A 61 -2.15 -6.88 5.60
CA ALA A 61 -2.08 -7.93 6.60
C ALA A 61 -3.28 -7.95 7.57
N MET A 62 -3.96 -6.80 7.79
CA MET A 62 -5.15 -6.78 8.65
C MET A 62 -6.38 -7.47 8.05
N ASP A 63 -6.38 -7.71 6.75
CA ASP A 63 -7.50 -8.31 6.03
C ASP A 63 -7.38 -9.83 5.90
N GLU A 64 -6.32 -10.40 6.45
CA GLU A 64 -6.06 -11.83 6.41
C GLU A 64 -7.00 -12.58 7.34
N PRO A 65 -7.55 -13.74 6.91
CA PRO A 65 -8.36 -14.57 7.79
C PRO A 65 -7.53 -15.07 8.99
N PRO A 66 -8.13 -15.25 10.17
CA PRO A 66 -7.45 -15.82 11.33
C PRO A 66 -6.79 -17.17 10.99
N GLY A 67 -5.53 -17.35 11.39
CA GLY A 67 -4.75 -18.55 11.12
C GLY A 67 -4.11 -18.58 9.72
N LYS A 68 -4.16 -17.46 8.99
CA LYS A 68 -3.64 -17.34 7.62
C LYS A 68 -2.71 -16.12 7.46
N SER A 69 -1.97 -15.77 8.52
CA SER A 69 -1.08 -14.61 8.48
C SER A 69 0.04 -14.77 7.47
N GLY A 70 0.43 -13.64 6.88
CA GLY A 70 1.41 -13.57 5.81
C GLY A 70 0.83 -13.75 4.41
N LEU A 71 -0.50 -13.94 4.26
CA LEU A 71 -1.16 -14.06 2.97
C LEU A 71 -0.91 -12.85 2.07
N ALA A 72 -1.10 -11.64 2.59
CA ALA A 72 -0.94 -10.41 1.83
C ALA A 72 0.51 -10.21 1.36
N HIS A 73 1.48 -10.45 2.24
CA HIS A 73 2.90 -10.35 1.91
C HIS A 73 3.36 -11.46 0.95
N TYR A 74 2.93 -12.69 1.18
CA TYR A 74 3.23 -13.79 0.27
C TYR A 74 2.63 -13.53 -1.11
N PHE A 75 1.41 -12.95 -1.14
CA PHE A 75 0.76 -12.61 -2.38
C PHE A 75 1.48 -11.47 -3.13
N GLU A 76 2.08 -10.51 -2.41
CA GLU A 76 2.97 -9.50 -3.01
C GLU A 76 4.04 -10.16 -3.88
N HIS A 77 4.75 -11.17 -3.37
CA HIS A 77 5.75 -11.94 -4.10
C HIS A 77 5.16 -12.68 -5.32
N LEU A 78 4.01 -13.33 -5.12
CA LEU A 78 3.38 -14.14 -6.16
C LEU A 78 2.88 -13.33 -7.35
N MET A 79 2.62 -12.03 -7.17
CA MET A 79 2.24 -11.14 -8.27
C MET A 79 3.33 -10.96 -9.34
N PHE A 80 4.56 -11.42 -9.08
CA PHE A 80 5.67 -11.43 -10.04
C PHE A 80 5.87 -12.77 -10.72
N LYS A 81 5.05 -13.80 -10.41
CA LYS A 81 5.24 -15.16 -10.91
C LYS A 81 4.68 -15.43 -12.30
N GLY A 82 3.86 -14.54 -12.81
CA GLY A 82 3.36 -14.63 -14.17
C GLY A 82 1.85 -14.77 -14.26
N THR A 83 1.38 -14.70 -15.49
CA THR A 83 -0.04 -14.73 -15.86
C THR A 83 -0.25 -15.76 -16.95
N GLU A 84 -1.43 -15.77 -17.55
CA GLU A 84 -1.65 -16.55 -18.78
C GLU A 84 -0.87 -16.01 -19.99
N ASN A 85 -0.51 -14.71 -19.96
CA ASN A 85 0.14 -13.99 -21.06
C ASN A 85 1.61 -13.64 -20.79
N MET A 86 2.08 -13.82 -19.55
CA MET A 86 3.46 -13.51 -19.14
C MET A 86 4.08 -14.69 -18.39
N ALA A 87 5.32 -15.02 -18.71
CA ALA A 87 6.12 -15.98 -17.95
C ALA A 87 6.50 -15.42 -16.56
N PRO A 88 6.85 -16.28 -15.58
CA PRO A 88 7.39 -15.83 -14.30
C PRO A 88 8.60 -14.90 -14.48
N GLY A 89 8.58 -13.74 -13.81
CA GLY A 89 9.63 -12.71 -13.90
C GLY A 89 9.57 -11.81 -15.14
N GLU A 90 8.76 -12.15 -16.15
CA GLU A 90 8.70 -11.39 -17.41
C GLU A 90 8.22 -9.94 -17.22
N PHE A 91 7.40 -9.69 -16.20
CA PHE A 91 7.01 -8.32 -15.83
C PHE A 91 8.26 -7.47 -15.55
N SER A 92 9.06 -7.86 -14.57
CA SER A 92 10.28 -7.15 -14.17
C SER A 92 11.31 -7.05 -15.30
N ASP A 93 11.49 -8.14 -16.04
CA ASP A 93 12.38 -8.16 -17.20
C ASP A 93 11.94 -7.18 -18.29
N THR A 94 10.65 -7.08 -18.54
CA THR A 94 10.10 -6.14 -19.53
C THR A 94 10.24 -4.71 -19.06
N VAL A 95 9.97 -4.43 -17.78
CA VAL A 95 10.21 -3.12 -17.17
C VAL A 95 11.68 -2.74 -17.31
N ALA A 96 12.60 -3.63 -16.95
CA ALA A 96 14.05 -3.39 -17.03
C ALA A 96 14.53 -3.16 -18.47
N ARG A 97 14.08 -3.97 -19.45
CA ARG A 97 14.40 -3.78 -20.88
C ARG A 97 13.92 -2.42 -21.43
N ASN A 98 12.88 -1.84 -20.80
CA ASN A 98 12.38 -0.50 -21.15
C ASN A 98 13.00 0.61 -20.29
N GLY A 99 14.13 0.34 -19.59
CA GLY A 99 14.85 1.32 -18.79
C GLY A 99 14.18 1.67 -17.47
N GLY A 100 13.18 0.90 -17.06
CA GLY A 100 12.44 1.07 -15.82
C GLY A 100 12.96 0.20 -14.67
N ARG A 101 12.30 0.33 -13.55
CA ARG A 101 12.47 -0.53 -12.36
C ARG A 101 11.14 -0.68 -11.67
N ASP A 102 10.94 -1.81 -11.05
CA ASP A 102 9.76 -2.14 -10.29
C ASP A 102 10.11 -2.55 -8.85
N ASN A 103 9.14 -2.47 -7.97
CA ASN A 103 9.20 -2.94 -6.60
C ASN A 103 7.76 -3.12 -6.07
N ALA A 104 7.64 -3.74 -4.90
CA ALA A 104 6.37 -3.82 -4.20
C ALA A 104 6.57 -3.68 -2.69
N PHE A 105 5.50 -3.48 -1.96
CA PHE A 105 5.48 -3.46 -0.50
C PHE A 105 4.09 -3.79 0.02
N THR A 106 4.06 -4.47 1.17
CA THR A 106 2.84 -4.75 1.92
C THR A 106 2.84 -4.00 3.24
N SER A 107 1.69 -3.42 3.57
CA SER A 107 1.41 -2.76 4.85
C SER A 107 0.30 -3.52 5.59
N GLN A 108 -0.13 -2.99 6.72
CA GLN A 108 -1.30 -3.51 7.44
C GLN A 108 -2.59 -3.33 6.63
N ASP A 109 -2.76 -2.18 5.95
CA ASP A 109 -4.02 -1.78 5.33
C ASP A 109 -4.04 -1.85 3.80
N TYR A 110 -2.87 -1.92 3.18
CA TYR A 110 -2.73 -1.86 1.73
C TYR A 110 -1.47 -2.55 1.23
N THR A 111 -1.51 -2.97 -0.03
CA THR A 111 -0.36 -3.47 -0.79
C THR A 111 -0.14 -2.58 -2.01
N GLY A 112 1.09 -2.21 -2.29
CA GLY A 112 1.44 -1.31 -3.38
C GLY A 112 2.50 -1.89 -4.31
N TYR A 113 2.30 -1.73 -5.62
CA TYR A 113 3.21 -2.13 -6.67
C TYR A 113 3.71 -0.89 -7.39
N ILE A 114 5.00 -0.63 -7.33
CA ILE A 114 5.65 0.59 -7.83
C ILE A 114 6.39 0.26 -9.10
N THR A 115 6.20 1.06 -10.15
CA THR A 115 6.98 0.97 -11.38
C THR A 115 7.41 2.37 -11.80
N SER A 116 8.72 2.58 -11.99
CA SER A 116 9.29 3.81 -12.56
C SER A 116 9.78 3.53 -13.97
N PHE A 117 9.47 4.41 -14.93
CA PHE A 117 9.70 4.17 -16.35
C PHE A 117 9.81 5.49 -17.13
N ALA A 118 10.30 5.43 -18.36
CA ALA A 118 10.25 6.57 -19.29
C ALA A 118 8.80 6.85 -19.69
N ALA A 119 8.37 8.12 -19.69
CA ALA A 119 6.97 8.51 -19.85
C ALA A 119 6.29 7.95 -21.12
N ASP A 120 7.06 7.76 -22.20
CA ASP A 120 6.60 7.16 -23.46
C ASP A 120 6.33 5.63 -23.37
N ARG A 121 6.66 4.98 -22.24
CA ARG A 121 6.43 3.56 -21.95
C ARG A 121 5.14 3.29 -21.18
N LEU A 122 4.36 4.32 -20.87
CA LEU A 122 3.14 4.20 -20.07
C LEU A 122 2.17 3.13 -20.59
N ASP A 123 1.99 3.03 -21.91
CA ASP A 123 1.04 2.07 -22.50
C ASP A 123 1.43 0.61 -22.19
N ILE A 124 2.73 0.26 -22.35
CA ILE A 124 3.20 -1.09 -22.05
C ILE A 124 3.11 -1.39 -20.55
N ILE A 125 3.42 -0.43 -19.69
CA ILE A 125 3.35 -0.63 -18.23
C ILE A 125 1.91 -0.84 -17.78
N LEU A 126 0.96 -0.05 -18.26
CA LEU A 126 -0.47 -0.23 -17.97
C LEU A 126 -1.00 -1.59 -18.46
N LYS A 127 -0.55 -2.04 -19.63
CA LYS A 127 -0.90 -3.37 -20.17
C LYS A 127 -0.42 -4.49 -19.23
N LEU A 128 0.84 -4.45 -18.81
CA LEU A 128 1.40 -5.44 -17.89
C LEU A 128 0.68 -5.47 -16.54
N GLU A 129 0.36 -4.28 -15.99
CA GLU A 129 -0.37 -4.16 -14.74
C GLU A 129 -1.81 -4.68 -14.83
N ALA A 130 -2.48 -4.39 -15.94
CA ALA A 130 -3.82 -4.91 -16.18
C ALA A 130 -3.84 -6.43 -16.26
N ASP A 131 -2.85 -7.02 -16.96
CA ASP A 131 -2.72 -8.46 -17.09
C ASP A 131 -2.51 -9.15 -15.74
N ARG A 132 -1.57 -8.65 -14.90
CA ARG A 132 -1.37 -9.25 -13.56
C ARG A 132 -2.52 -8.99 -12.58
N MET A 133 -3.30 -7.89 -12.74
CA MET A 133 -4.46 -7.63 -11.89
C MET A 133 -5.52 -8.71 -12.02
N MET A 134 -5.75 -9.24 -13.21
CA MET A 134 -6.87 -10.14 -13.49
C MET A 134 -6.46 -11.52 -14.02
N GLY A 135 -5.25 -11.64 -14.54
CA GLY A 135 -4.77 -12.83 -15.24
C GLY A 135 -3.73 -13.66 -14.47
N LEU A 136 -3.46 -13.35 -13.21
CA LEU A 136 -2.44 -14.05 -12.43
C LEU A 136 -2.71 -15.55 -12.39
N ARG A 137 -1.69 -16.35 -12.76
CA ARG A 137 -1.71 -17.80 -12.73
C ARG A 137 -0.76 -18.30 -11.66
N LEU A 138 -1.30 -19.01 -10.67
CA LEU A 138 -0.52 -19.60 -9.59
C LEU A 138 -0.50 -21.14 -9.75
N THR A 139 0.66 -21.67 -10.10
CA THR A 139 0.91 -23.11 -10.12
C THR A 139 1.60 -23.56 -8.82
N PRO A 140 1.58 -24.86 -8.49
CA PRO A 140 2.39 -25.36 -7.38
C PRO A 140 3.88 -25.04 -7.52
N ASP A 141 4.39 -25.04 -8.76
CA ASP A 141 5.80 -24.74 -9.08
C ASP A 141 6.14 -23.26 -8.88
N ASP A 142 5.17 -22.36 -8.89
CA ASP A 142 5.33 -20.96 -8.53
C ASP A 142 5.27 -20.75 -7.00
N ILE A 143 4.35 -21.45 -6.34
CA ILE A 143 4.03 -21.25 -4.93
C ILE A 143 5.12 -21.80 -4.01
N GLU A 144 5.52 -23.06 -4.17
CA GLU A 144 6.41 -23.71 -3.20
C GLU A 144 7.84 -23.14 -3.17
N PRO A 145 8.47 -22.77 -4.30
CA PRO A 145 9.74 -22.03 -4.24
C PRO A 145 9.60 -20.68 -3.54
N GLU A 146 8.52 -19.94 -3.82
CA GLU A 146 8.33 -18.62 -3.24
C GLU A 146 8.01 -18.67 -1.75
N ARG A 147 7.32 -19.71 -1.28
CA ARG A 147 7.15 -19.97 0.16
C ARG A 147 8.50 -20.02 0.88
N ARG A 148 9.49 -20.70 0.28
CA ARG A 148 10.85 -20.76 0.84
C ARG A 148 11.50 -19.40 0.87
N VAL A 149 11.32 -18.59 -0.17
CA VAL A 149 11.83 -17.20 -0.21
C VAL A 149 11.23 -16.36 0.92
N VAL A 150 9.92 -16.40 1.13
CA VAL A 150 9.25 -15.68 2.22
C VAL A 150 9.72 -16.16 3.59
N LEU A 151 9.93 -17.45 3.78
CA LEU A 151 10.46 -18.01 5.03
C LEU A 151 11.91 -17.59 5.29
N GLU A 152 12.77 -17.57 4.25
CA GLU A 152 14.15 -17.05 4.34
C GLU A 152 14.18 -15.56 4.64
N GLU A 153 13.25 -14.80 4.05
CA GLU A 153 13.09 -13.39 4.37
C GLU A 153 12.71 -13.18 5.83
N ARG A 154 11.73 -13.95 6.35
CA ARG A 154 11.36 -13.94 7.76
C ARG A 154 12.55 -14.27 8.65
N LEU A 155 13.28 -15.34 8.33
CA LEU A 155 14.50 -15.73 9.04
C LEU A 155 15.52 -14.59 9.10
N SER A 156 15.75 -13.93 7.96
CA SER A 156 16.70 -12.82 7.83
C SER A 156 16.25 -11.53 8.52
N ARG A 157 14.96 -11.19 8.39
CA ARG A 157 14.43 -9.91 8.89
C ARG A 157 14.01 -9.96 10.35
N ILE A 158 13.50 -11.09 10.83
CA ILE A 158 12.91 -11.24 12.16
C ILE A 158 13.70 -12.22 13.02
N ASP A 159 13.75 -13.50 12.63
CA ASP A 159 14.16 -14.59 13.52
C ASP A 159 15.65 -14.53 13.87
N ASN A 160 16.48 -14.00 12.97
CA ASN A 160 17.89 -13.74 13.21
C ASN A 160 18.20 -12.39 13.88
N LYS A 161 17.18 -11.57 14.18
CA LYS A 161 17.36 -10.23 14.78
C LYS A 161 16.63 -10.11 16.11
N PRO A 162 17.32 -10.16 17.25
CA PRO A 162 16.67 -10.10 18.58
C PRO A 162 15.78 -8.87 18.76
N GLY A 163 16.19 -7.71 18.25
CA GLY A 163 15.37 -6.49 18.31
C GLY A 163 14.07 -6.58 17.50
N ALA A 164 14.09 -7.28 16.37
CA ALA A 164 12.90 -7.51 15.55
C ALA A 164 11.96 -8.52 16.23
N GLN A 165 12.50 -9.60 16.80
CA GLN A 165 11.73 -10.55 17.61
C GLN A 165 11.03 -9.85 18.80
N LEU A 166 11.75 -9.00 19.54
CA LEU A 166 11.17 -8.22 20.62
C LEU A 166 10.05 -7.29 20.12
N SER A 167 10.26 -6.64 18.98
CA SER A 167 9.27 -5.74 18.38
C SER A 167 8.01 -6.49 17.94
N GLU A 168 8.16 -7.67 17.35
CA GLU A 168 7.06 -8.55 16.96
C GLU A 168 6.24 -8.99 18.18
N GLN A 169 6.91 -9.48 19.24
CA GLN A 169 6.24 -9.88 20.48
C GLN A 169 5.57 -8.70 21.19
N ALA A 170 6.19 -7.52 21.14
CA ALA A 170 5.61 -6.31 21.71
C ALA A 170 4.35 -5.86 20.95
N ALA A 171 4.35 -5.96 19.63
CA ALA A 171 3.17 -5.68 18.80
C ALA A 171 2.04 -6.69 19.09
N ALA A 172 2.36 -7.98 19.15
CA ALA A 172 1.42 -9.05 19.48
C ALA A 172 0.79 -8.88 20.86
N ALA A 173 1.56 -8.34 21.84
CA ALA A 173 1.04 -8.05 23.15
C ALA A 173 0.32 -6.70 23.26
N MET A 174 0.56 -5.75 22.34
CA MET A 174 -0.01 -4.41 22.38
C MET A 174 -1.51 -4.41 22.08
N TYR A 175 -1.94 -5.22 21.14
CA TYR A 175 -3.34 -5.32 20.70
C TYR A 175 -3.97 -6.61 21.22
N ALA A 176 -5.17 -6.52 21.81
CA ALA A 176 -5.92 -7.68 22.24
C ALA A 176 -6.74 -8.28 21.10
N ASN A 177 -7.47 -7.44 20.37
CA ASN A 177 -8.38 -7.83 19.29
C ASN A 177 -7.91 -7.38 17.91
N HIS A 178 -7.30 -6.19 17.80
CA HIS A 178 -6.97 -5.59 16.53
C HIS A 178 -5.93 -6.42 15.75
N PRO A 179 -6.13 -6.71 14.47
CA PRO A 179 -5.23 -7.54 13.65
C PRO A 179 -3.82 -6.95 13.47
N TYR A 180 -3.58 -5.68 13.81
CA TYR A 180 -2.24 -5.09 13.86
C TYR A 180 -1.28 -5.80 14.84
N ARG A 181 -1.80 -6.68 15.68
CA ARG A 181 -0.99 -7.60 16.50
C ARG A 181 -0.23 -8.65 15.69
N ILE A 182 -0.66 -8.92 14.46
CA ILE A 182 -0.11 -9.94 13.57
C ILE A 182 1.00 -9.31 12.73
N PRO A 183 2.17 -9.96 12.59
CA PRO A 183 3.23 -9.44 11.74
C PRO A 183 2.84 -9.48 10.27
N ILE A 184 3.20 -8.43 9.51
CA ILE A 184 2.90 -8.33 8.08
C ILE A 184 3.49 -9.52 7.31
N ILE A 185 4.70 -9.94 7.65
CA ILE A 185 5.34 -11.11 7.03
C ILE A 185 4.65 -12.43 7.38
N GLY A 186 3.80 -12.43 8.41
CA GLY A 186 3.11 -13.61 8.92
C GLY A 186 3.90 -14.41 9.96
N TRP A 187 3.19 -15.25 10.70
CA TRP A 187 3.80 -16.24 11.60
C TRP A 187 4.36 -17.41 10.79
N GLU A 188 5.56 -17.87 11.13
CA GLU A 188 6.25 -18.96 10.40
C GLU A 188 5.37 -20.19 10.17
N HIS A 189 4.68 -20.65 11.23
CA HIS A 189 3.83 -21.84 11.18
C HIS A 189 2.60 -21.65 10.28
N GLU A 190 2.05 -20.42 10.21
CA GLU A 190 0.92 -20.10 9.34
C GLU A 190 1.37 -19.99 7.88
N ILE A 191 2.50 -19.34 7.61
CA ILE A 191 3.09 -19.28 6.25
C ILE A 191 3.32 -20.69 5.68
N LYS A 192 3.82 -21.62 6.52
CA LYS A 192 4.03 -23.02 6.14
C LYS A 192 2.72 -23.76 5.82
N ALA A 193 1.61 -23.37 6.48
CA ALA A 193 0.30 -24.00 6.34
C ALA A 193 -0.57 -23.40 5.21
N LEU A 194 -0.21 -22.24 4.65
CA LEU A 194 -0.97 -21.61 3.57
C LEU A 194 -1.10 -22.54 2.38
N THR A 195 -2.30 -22.69 1.87
CA THR A 195 -2.60 -23.53 0.70
C THR A 195 -2.74 -22.68 -0.56
N ARG A 196 -2.64 -23.32 -1.72
CA ARG A 196 -2.94 -22.68 -3.00
C ARG A 196 -4.36 -22.09 -3.02
N GLU A 197 -5.32 -22.78 -2.40
CA GLU A 197 -6.71 -22.33 -2.34
C GLU A 197 -6.85 -21.06 -1.52
N ASP A 198 -6.14 -20.93 -0.38
CA ASP A 198 -6.11 -19.71 0.42
C ASP A 198 -5.62 -18.52 -0.41
N LEU A 199 -4.54 -18.71 -1.18
CA LEU A 199 -3.96 -17.69 -2.05
C LEU A 199 -4.93 -17.27 -3.16
N LEU A 200 -5.56 -18.23 -3.83
CA LEU A 200 -6.52 -17.96 -4.90
C LEU A 200 -7.79 -17.26 -4.39
N GLN A 201 -8.29 -17.65 -3.20
CA GLN A 201 -9.43 -16.99 -2.57
C GLN A 201 -9.10 -15.54 -2.21
N PHE A 202 -7.91 -15.30 -1.64
CA PHE A 202 -7.44 -13.96 -1.31
C PHE A 202 -7.33 -13.08 -2.56
N TYR A 203 -6.74 -13.58 -3.64
CA TYR A 203 -6.66 -12.88 -4.91
C TYR A 203 -8.04 -12.51 -5.48
N LYS A 204 -8.93 -13.50 -5.57
CA LYS A 204 -10.27 -13.29 -6.10
C LYS A 204 -11.09 -12.31 -5.28
N ALA A 205 -10.85 -12.25 -3.96
CA ALA A 205 -11.59 -11.37 -3.06
C ALA A 205 -11.12 -9.91 -3.15
N TRP A 206 -9.82 -9.66 -3.30
CA TRP A 206 -9.24 -8.36 -3.06
C TRP A 206 -8.61 -7.69 -4.29
N TYR A 207 -8.10 -8.46 -5.25
CA TYR A 207 -7.44 -7.92 -6.45
C TYR A 207 -8.47 -7.70 -7.55
N THR A 208 -9.07 -6.51 -7.54
CA THR A 208 -10.16 -6.13 -8.44
C THR A 208 -10.15 -4.60 -8.65
N PRO A 209 -10.62 -4.11 -9.81
CA PRO A 209 -10.58 -2.68 -10.13
C PRO A 209 -11.18 -1.78 -9.06
N ASN A 210 -12.34 -2.13 -8.51
CA ASN A 210 -13.03 -1.32 -7.50
C ASN A 210 -12.35 -1.33 -6.10
N ASN A 211 -11.34 -2.16 -5.91
CA ASN A 211 -10.47 -2.15 -4.71
C ASN A 211 -9.09 -1.56 -4.98
N ALA A 212 -8.84 -1.11 -6.20
CA ALA A 212 -7.55 -0.58 -6.61
C ALA A 212 -7.57 0.94 -6.82
N VAL A 213 -6.39 1.56 -6.62
CA VAL A 213 -6.11 2.94 -6.99
C VAL A 213 -4.81 2.97 -7.79
N ILE A 214 -4.85 3.47 -9.01
CA ILE A 214 -3.65 3.76 -9.78
C ILE A 214 -3.25 5.21 -9.52
N MET A 215 -2.03 5.42 -9.03
CA MET A 215 -1.44 6.75 -8.90
C MET A 215 -0.27 6.88 -9.89
N ILE A 216 -0.27 7.92 -10.71
CA ILE A 216 0.79 8.19 -11.68
C ILE A 216 1.34 9.59 -11.40
N SER A 217 2.66 9.68 -11.19
CA SER A 217 3.35 10.95 -11.05
C SER A 217 4.47 11.04 -12.09
N GLY A 218 4.48 12.10 -12.91
CA GLY A 218 5.50 12.28 -13.93
C GLY A 218 5.07 13.15 -15.10
N ASP A 219 5.80 13.01 -16.22
CA ASP A 219 5.54 13.71 -17.47
C ASP A 219 4.47 12.99 -18.30
N VAL A 220 3.24 13.11 -17.84
CA VAL A 220 2.07 12.48 -18.48
C VAL A 220 0.92 13.48 -18.60
N GLU A 221 0.07 13.29 -19.61
CA GLU A 221 -1.13 14.08 -19.84
C GLU A 221 -2.37 13.30 -19.40
N THR A 222 -3.26 13.92 -18.60
CA THR A 222 -4.45 13.28 -18.05
C THR A 222 -5.34 12.65 -19.12
N ALA A 223 -5.58 13.33 -20.24
CA ALA A 223 -6.40 12.79 -21.32
C ALA A 223 -5.78 11.53 -21.97
N HIS A 224 -4.44 11.49 -22.09
CA HIS A 224 -3.71 10.33 -22.59
C HIS A 224 -3.78 9.15 -21.60
N VAL A 225 -3.49 9.42 -20.32
CA VAL A 225 -3.62 8.42 -19.24
C VAL A 225 -5.01 7.82 -19.21
N ARG A 226 -6.07 8.66 -19.25
CA ARG A 226 -7.46 8.19 -19.26
C ARG A 226 -7.72 7.22 -20.40
N LYS A 227 -7.36 7.58 -21.61
CA LYS A 227 -7.55 6.74 -22.81
C LYS A 227 -6.86 5.38 -22.66
N LEU A 228 -5.65 5.35 -22.12
CA LEU A 228 -4.89 4.12 -21.92
C LEU A 228 -5.48 3.26 -20.80
N VAL A 229 -5.85 3.87 -19.66
CA VAL A 229 -6.46 3.15 -18.54
C VAL A 229 -7.83 2.57 -18.96
N GLU A 230 -8.66 3.33 -19.68
CA GLU A 230 -9.92 2.82 -20.22
C GLU A 230 -9.70 1.63 -21.16
N ARG A 231 -8.68 1.68 -22.02
CA ARG A 231 -8.32 0.59 -22.93
C ARG A 231 -7.94 -0.70 -22.20
N HIS A 232 -7.08 -0.60 -21.16
CA HIS A 232 -6.49 -1.75 -20.53
C HIS A 232 -7.32 -2.29 -19.36
N PHE A 233 -8.04 -1.42 -18.65
CA PHE A 233 -8.77 -1.78 -17.43
C PHE A 233 -10.30 -1.66 -17.56
N GLY A 234 -10.80 -0.91 -18.55
CA GLY A 234 -12.23 -0.57 -18.64
C GLY A 234 -13.16 -1.78 -18.85
N HIS A 235 -12.66 -2.86 -19.44
CA HIS A 235 -13.42 -4.08 -19.69
C HIS A 235 -13.52 -5.02 -18.48
N PHE A 236 -12.71 -4.79 -17.42
CA PHE A 236 -12.80 -5.62 -16.21
C PHE A 236 -14.05 -5.32 -15.41
N GLN A 237 -14.63 -6.36 -14.84
CA GLN A 237 -15.80 -6.21 -13.97
C GLN A 237 -15.38 -5.97 -12.52
N SER A 238 -16.12 -5.12 -11.83
CA SER A 238 -16.01 -4.98 -10.37
C SER A 238 -16.47 -6.26 -9.67
N ARG A 239 -15.96 -6.47 -8.45
CA ARG A 239 -16.37 -7.61 -7.61
C ARG A 239 -16.95 -7.10 -6.28
N SER A 240 -17.80 -7.91 -5.64
CA SER A 240 -18.19 -7.66 -4.27
C SER A 240 -16.98 -7.82 -3.36
N LEU A 241 -16.70 -6.78 -2.57
CA LEU A 241 -15.57 -6.80 -1.63
C LEU A 241 -16.00 -7.40 -0.30
N PRO A 242 -15.11 -8.12 0.39
CA PRO A 242 -15.35 -8.54 1.76
C PRO A 242 -15.63 -7.35 2.68
N THR A 243 -16.55 -7.53 3.62
CA THR A 243 -16.80 -6.53 4.65
C THR A 243 -15.70 -6.59 5.70
N ARG A 244 -15.05 -5.47 5.96
CA ARG A 244 -14.09 -5.34 7.05
C ARG A 244 -14.82 -5.22 8.39
N PRO A 245 -14.49 -6.07 9.38
CA PRO A 245 -15.02 -5.89 10.73
C PRO A 245 -14.53 -4.57 11.35
N GLU A 246 -15.38 -3.95 12.16
CA GLU A 246 -14.93 -2.86 13.01
C GLU A 246 -14.23 -3.45 14.26
N TRP A 247 -12.91 -3.36 14.30
CA TRP A 247 -12.13 -3.85 15.41
C TRP A 247 -12.14 -2.86 16.57
N LYS A 248 -12.57 -3.33 17.75
CA LYS A 248 -12.56 -2.53 18.97
C LYS A 248 -11.62 -3.17 19.98
N GLU A 249 -10.67 -2.38 20.47
CA GLU A 249 -9.79 -2.77 21.56
C GLU A 249 -10.52 -2.61 22.90
N PRO A 250 -10.39 -3.57 23.81
CA PRO A 250 -10.87 -3.39 25.18
C PRO A 250 -10.07 -2.29 25.89
N PRO A 251 -10.66 -1.58 26.87
CA PRO A 251 -9.94 -0.61 27.67
C PRO A 251 -8.72 -1.28 28.33
N ARG A 252 -7.58 -0.61 28.27
CA ARG A 252 -6.34 -1.10 28.88
C ARG A 252 -6.33 -0.74 30.36
N SER A 253 -6.28 -1.73 31.23
CA SER A 253 -6.27 -1.56 32.68
C SER A 253 -4.93 -1.87 33.36
N ALA A 254 -3.94 -2.37 32.58
CA ALA A 254 -2.62 -2.72 33.14
C ALA A 254 -1.51 -2.50 32.10
N ASP A 255 -0.31 -2.22 32.60
CA ASP A 255 0.90 -2.17 31.78
C ASP A 255 1.30 -3.60 31.36
N ARG A 256 1.96 -3.68 30.19
CA ARG A 256 2.54 -4.93 29.68
C ARG A 256 4.04 -4.73 29.53
N LEU A 257 4.81 -5.61 30.15
CA LEU A 257 6.27 -5.64 30.05
C LEU A 257 6.69 -6.86 29.23
N ILE A 258 7.40 -6.62 28.15
CA ILE A 258 7.98 -7.67 27.30
C ILE A 258 9.50 -7.52 27.38
N THR A 259 10.18 -8.58 27.79
CA THR A 259 11.63 -8.60 27.94
C THR A 259 12.22 -9.74 27.10
N LEU A 260 13.27 -9.44 26.34
CA LEU A 260 14.07 -10.43 25.63
C LEU A 260 15.54 -10.29 26.03
N SER A 261 16.12 -11.36 26.59
CA SER A 261 17.55 -11.48 26.83
C SER A 261 18.16 -12.38 25.74
N HIS A 262 19.20 -11.88 25.08
CA HIS A 262 19.84 -12.60 23.98
C HIS A 262 21.35 -12.34 23.92
N SER A 263 22.15 -13.37 23.68
CA SER A 263 23.62 -13.29 23.71
C SER A 263 24.23 -12.33 22.67
N ARG A 264 23.54 -12.10 21.57
CA ARG A 264 23.95 -11.14 20.51
C ARG A 264 23.64 -9.68 20.83
N VAL A 265 22.83 -9.40 21.84
CA VAL A 265 22.54 -8.02 22.28
C VAL A 265 23.63 -7.55 23.23
N LYS A 266 24.42 -6.57 22.80
CA LYS A 266 25.57 -6.04 23.57
C LYS A 266 25.21 -4.84 24.43
N GLN A 267 24.17 -4.08 24.01
CA GLN A 267 23.70 -2.93 24.75
C GLN A 267 22.22 -3.07 25.08
N PRO A 268 21.82 -2.87 26.35
CA PRO A 268 20.41 -2.88 26.72
C PRO A 268 19.67 -1.71 26.03
N SER A 269 18.48 -1.97 25.58
CA SER A 269 17.58 -0.94 25.01
C SER A 269 16.22 -1.05 25.69
N TRP A 270 15.56 0.10 25.82
CA TRP A 270 14.22 0.18 26.39
C TRP A 270 13.34 1.06 25.50
N THR A 271 12.13 0.60 25.22
CA THR A 271 11.15 1.33 24.39
C THR A 271 9.80 1.31 25.09
N ARG A 272 9.15 2.45 25.16
CA ARG A 272 7.76 2.57 25.62
C ARG A 272 6.85 2.94 24.45
N ARG A 273 5.73 2.23 24.35
CA ARG A 273 4.69 2.47 23.34
C ARG A 273 3.38 2.81 24.06
N TYR A 274 2.62 3.76 23.49
CA TYR A 274 1.35 4.24 24.01
C TYR A 274 0.22 3.94 23.05
#